data_a00b8d819370dd965edebd79b129a657
#
_entry.id   a00b8d819370dd965edebd79b129a657
#
_cell.length_a   1.000
_cell.length_b   1.000
_cell.length_c   1.000
_cell.angle_alpha   90.00
_cell.angle_beta   90.00
_cell.angle_gamma   90.00
#
_symmetry.space_group_name_H-M   'P 1'
#
loop_
_entity.id
_entity.type
_entity.pdbx_description
1 polymer ?
#
loop_
_entity_poly.entity_id
_entity_poly.type
_entity_poly.pdbx_seq_one_letter_code
_entity_poly.pdbx_strand_id
1 'polypeptide(L)'
;YEYLSLSAPYPWVGVCPSFNNNWIQGVPGGVSVRKYSWFDVESMTSMDENTPFVAGKAYRFEVILECEEGYYLDEPEVLNAYINGQSAQVTDAEDNGIALTIEYSLAISSGLRGQVVSFLKDGDVTVSLFSEGESVPKYTTVVPGGSDDGLEKYTAEYAFTDAVAATYTMRVMKKGHLTGEYTVTLGDEPVEKNVQLRFIGDVDSNGNVTASDALLALQCSVQKIALAGEEFAAADVNGDGKISATDALLILQYAVGKIDEFSA
;
A
#
# COMPACT_ATOMS: atom_id res chain seq x y z
N TYR A 1 18.47 -33.37 -4.47
CA TYR A 1 18.39 -31.88 -4.58
C TYR A 1 19.15 -31.25 -3.40
N GLU A 2 20.15 -30.43 -3.70
CA GLU A 2 20.99 -29.70 -2.72
C GLU A 2 20.36 -28.33 -2.34
N TYR A 3 19.33 -27.87 -3.08
CA TYR A 3 18.73 -26.58 -2.93
C TYR A 3 17.22 -26.63 -3.18
N LEU A 4 16.45 -26.06 -2.27
CA LEU A 4 14.99 -25.88 -2.38
C LEU A 4 14.62 -24.42 -2.17
N SER A 5 13.72 -23.91 -3.00
CA SER A 5 13.13 -22.57 -2.81
C SER A 5 11.63 -22.64 -3.05
N LEU A 6 10.88 -22.53 -1.98
CA LEU A 6 9.43 -22.61 -2.00
C LEU A 6 8.79 -21.23 -1.83
N SER A 7 7.65 -21.03 -2.49
CA SER A 7 6.72 -19.95 -2.14
C SER A 7 5.54 -20.55 -1.39
N ALA A 8 5.21 -19.97 -0.25
CA ALA A 8 4.17 -20.42 0.66
C ALA A 8 3.22 -19.26 0.99
N PRO A 9 1.98 -19.53 1.46
CA PRO A 9 1.11 -18.49 1.97
C PRO A 9 1.80 -17.64 3.03
N TYR A 10 1.58 -16.33 3.01
CA TYR A 10 2.10 -15.43 4.03
C TYR A 10 1.04 -15.22 5.12
N PRO A 11 1.42 -15.18 6.41
CA PRO A 11 0.47 -14.96 7.48
C PRO A 11 0.09 -13.47 7.58
N TRP A 12 -1.09 -13.12 7.10
CA TRP A 12 -1.61 -11.76 7.19
C TRP A 12 -2.51 -11.60 8.41
N VAL A 13 -2.32 -10.53 9.18
CA VAL A 13 -3.17 -10.21 10.33
C VAL A 13 -4.64 -10.17 9.94
N GLY A 14 -5.49 -10.84 10.74
CA GLY A 14 -6.94 -10.94 10.49
C GLY A 14 -7.33 -11.98 9.43
N VAL A 15 -6.37 -12.63 8.77
CA VAL A 15 -6.62 -13.70 7.80
C VAL A 15 -6.42 -15.05 8.49
N CYS A 16 -7.31 -15.99 8.23
CA CYS A 16 -7.17 -17.36 8.71
C CYS A 16 -6.21 -18.16 7.83
N PRO A 17 -5.50 -19.17 8.39
CA PRO A 17 -4.68 -20.06 7.61
C PRO A 17 -5.47 -20.78 6.52
N SER A 18 -4.87 -20.95 5.35
CA SER A 18 -5.38 -21.85 4.32
C SER A 18 -4.55 -23.13 4.32
N PHE A 19 -5.17 -24.27 4.08
CA PHE A 19 -4.53 -25.59 4.08
C PHE A 19 -4.65 -26.30 2.72
N ASN A 20 -4.66 -25.53 1.64
CA ASN A 20 -4.66 -26.06 0.28
C ASN A 20 -3.23 -26.19 -0.25
N ASN A 21 -2.73 -27.42 -0.42
CA ASN A 21 -1.37 -27.72 -0.87
C ASN A 21 -0.99 -27.05 -2.21
N ASN A 22 -1.96 -26.70 -3.04
CA ASN A 22 -1.73 -26.00 -4.32
C ASN A 22 -1.16 -24.57 -4.15
N TRP A 23 -1.17 -24.03 -2.93
CA TRP A 23 -0.59 -22.72 -2.64
C TRP A 23 0.92 -22.78 -2.41
N ILE A 24 1.48 -23.98 -2.24
CA ILE A 24 2.93 -24.15 -2.16
C ILE A 24 3.46 -24.30 -3.58
N GLN A 25 4.33 -23.39 -3.98
CA GLN A 25 4.94 -23.38 -5.31
C GLN A 25 6.46 -23.56 -5.22
N GLY A 26 7.10 -23.89 -6.33
CA GLY A 26 8.55 -24.11 -6.39
C GLY A 26 8.96 -25.51 -5.96
N VAL A 27 8.02 -26.42 -5.75
CA VAL A 27 8.31 -27.83 -5.45
C VAL A 27 8.90 -28.48 -6.69
N PRO A 28 10.11 -29.09 -6.59
CA PRO A 28 10.76 -29.71 -7.74
C PRO A 28 10.06 -30.97 -8.20
N GLY A 29 10.32 -31.38 -9.46
CA GLY A 29 9.73 -32.61 -10.01
C GLY A 29 10.16 -33.84 -9.20
N GLY A 30 9.23 -34.77 -8.96
CA GLY A 30 9.47 -35.96 -8.14
C GLY A 30 9.46 -35.69 -6.63
N VAL A 31 9.07 -34.49 -6.23
CA VAL A 31 8.82 -34.13 -4.82
C VAL A 31 7.40 -33.62 -4.70
N SER A 32 6.71 -33.99 -3.66
CA SER A 32 5.35 -33.57 -3.38
C SER A 32 5.19 -32.98 -1.99
N VAL A 33 4.18 -32.12 -1.80
CA VAL A 33 3.80 -31.61 -0.50
C VAL A 33 2.86 -32.59 0.18
N ARG A 34 3.32 -33.26 1.25
CA ARG A 34 2.50 -34.16 2.05
C ARG A 34 1.46 -33.37 2.83
N LYS A 35 1.90 -32.36 3.56
CA LYS A 35 1.06 -31.40 4.31
C LYS A 35 1.85 -30.16 4.65
N TYR A 36 1.15 -29.12 5.05
CA TYR A 36 1.73 -28.01 5.78
C TYR A 36 0.84 -27.61 6.95
N SER A 37 1.42 -26.93 7.92
CA SER A 37 0.76 -26.56 9.16
C SER A 37 1.25 -25.20 9.64
N TRP A 38 0.39 -24.51 10.35
CA TRP A 38 0.70 -23.30 11.08
C TRP A 38 0.63 -23.53 12.57
N PHE A 39 1.53 -22.95 13.32
CA PHE A 39 1.59 -23.05 14.78
C PHE A 39 1.73 -21.65 15.37
N ASP A 40 0.98 -21.37 16.41
CA ASP A 40 1.27 -20.24 17.31
C ASP A 40 2.51 -20.59 18.14
N VAL A 41 3.59 -19.79 18.01
CA VAL A 41 4.87 -20.10 18.65
C VAL A 41 4.81 -20.00 20.16
N GLU A 42 3.98 -19.09 20.70
CA GLU A 42 3.85 -18.89 22.15
C GLU A 42 3.13 -20.06 22.81
N SER A 43 2.02 -20.50 22.24
CA SER A 43 1.22 -21.62 22.79
C SER A 43 1.68 -22.99 22.29
N MET A 44 2.53 -23.06 21.27
CA MET A 44 2.95 -24.29 20.59
C MET A 44 1.78 -25.13 20.08
N THR A 45 0.66 -24.49 19.76
CA THR A 45 -0.55 -25.15 19.23
C THR A 45 -0.67 -24.95 17.73
N SER A 46 -1.13 -26.01 17.05
CA SER A 46 -1.48 -25.89 15.64
C SER A 46 -2.71 -25.01 15.45
N MET A 47 -2.66 -24.16 14.44
CA MET A 47 -3.79 -23.32 14.04
C MET A 47 -4.77 -24.11 13.18
N ASP A 48 -6.02 -23.71 13.21
CA ASP A 48 -7.08 -24.19 12.32
C ASP A 48 -7.48 -23.10 11.29
N GLU A 49 -8.34 -23.47 10.36
CA GLU A 49 -8.82 -22.58 9.29
C GLU A 49 -9.78 -21.47 9.77
N ASN A 50 -10.14 -21.44 11.06
CA ASN A 50 -11.08 -20.47 11.65
C ASN A 50 -10.38 -19.49 12.60
N THR A 51 -9.12 -19.74 12.93
CA THR A 51 -8.34 -18.89 13.85
C THR A 51 -7.48 -17.90 13.06
N PRO A 52 -7.77 -16.59 13.08
CA PRO A 52 -7.00 -15.59 12.33
C PRO A 52 -5.62 -15.37 12.94
N PHE A 53 -4.67 -14.99 12.10
CA PHE A 53 -3.37 -14.48 12.55
C PHE A 53 -3.53 -13.16 13.30
N VAL A 54 -2.85 -13.01 14.41
CA VAL A 54 -2.94 -11.86 15.33
C VAL A 54 -1.63 -11.05 15.26
N ALA A 55 -1.75 -9.74 15.22
CA ALA A 55 -0.60 -8.85 15.30
C ALA A 55 0.17 -9.01 16.62
N GLY A 56 1.48 -8.84 16.59
CA GLY A 56 2.36 -8.97 17.74
C GLY A 56 2.71 -10.41 18.13
N LYS A 57 2.14 -11.40 17.46
CA LYS A 57 2.48 -12.81 17.66
C LYS A 57 3.48 -13.34 16.65
N ALA A 58 4.17 -14.39 17.02
CA ALA A 58 5.01 -15.17 16.13
C ALA A 58 4.30 -16.47 15.73
N TYR A 59 4.42 -16.83 14.47
CA TYR A 59 3.83 -18.04 13.91
C TYR A 59 4.88 -18.84 13.16
N ARG A 60 4.88 -20.15 13.39
CA ARG A 60 5.74 -21.08 12.67
C ARG A 60 4.94 -21.75 11.56
N PHE A 61 5.48 -21.64 10.36
CA PHE A 61 5.04 -22.42 9.21
C PHE A 61 5.92 -23.64 9.06
N GLU A 62 5.32 -24.80 8.86
CA GLU A 62 5.97 -26.06 8.62
C GLU A 62 5.36 -26.72 7.39
N VAL A 63 6.20 -27.10 6.44
CA VAL A 63 5.79 -27.89 5.27
C VAL A 63 6.56 -29.21 5.28
N ILE A 64 5.87 -30.33 5.10
CA ILE A 64 6.46 -31.65 4.98
C ILE A 64 6.42 -32.06 3.52
N LEU A 65 7.62 -32.33 3.01
CA LEU A 65 7.84 -32.80 1.65
C LEU A 65 8.12 -34.31 1.67
N GLU A 66 7.70 -35.00 0.63
CA GLU A 66 8.01 -36.40 0.39
C GLU A 66 8.48 -36.59 -1.05
N CYS A 67 9.39 -37.56 -1.26
CA CYS A 67 9.88 -37.91 -2.58
C CYS A 67 9.07 -39.05 -3.18
N GLU A 68 8.82 -38.95 -4.47
CA GLU A 68 8.32 -40.07 -5.29
C GLU A 68 9.42 -41.13 -5.45
N GLU A 69 9.03 -42.33 -5.82
CA GLU A 69 9.97 -43.46 -6.06
C GLU A 69 11.02 -43.07 -7.09
N GLY A 70 12.30 -43.24 -6.71
CA GLY A 70 13.45 -42.90 -7.54
C GLY A 70 13.98 -41.47 -7.39
N TYR A 71 13.36 -40.65 -6.54
CA TYR A 71 13.83 -39.31 -6.18
C TYR A 71 14.27 -39.27 -4.71
N TYR A 72 15.14 -38.35 -4.39
CA TYR A 72 15.56 -38.10 -2.99
C TYR A 72 15.93 -36.64 -2.79
N LEU A 73 15.78 -36.18 -1.57
CA LEU A 73 16.33 -34.92 -1.05
C LEU A 73 17.60 -35.27 -0.29
N ASP A 74 18.55 -34.33 -0.28
CA ASP A 74 19.76 -34.49 0.52
C ASP A 74 19.44 -34.48 2.02
N GLU A 75 20.36 -34.98 2.81
CA GLU A 75 20.24 -34.96 4.27
C GLU A 75 20.06 -33.55 4.79
N PRO A 76 19.29 -33.36 5.90
CA PRO A 76 18.97 -32.02 6.43
C PRO A 76 20.17 -31.11 6.64
N GLU A 77 21.34 -31.68 6.98
CA GLU A 77 22.56 -30.91 7.27
C GLU A 77 23.20 -30.28 6.03
N VAL A 78 22.90 -30.79 4.84
CA VAL A 78 23.46 -30.27 3.56
C VAL A 78 22.44 -29.60 2.66
N LEU A 79 21.15 -29.82 2.92
CA LEU A 79 20.08 -29.23 2.13
C LEU A 79 19.89 -27.75 2.45
N ASN A 80 20.08 -26.90 1.46
CA ASN A 80 19.78 -25.48 1.58
C ASN A 80 18.35 -25.21 1.19
N ALA A 81 17.49 -24.83 2.13
CA ALA A 81 16.09 -24.59 1.90
C ALA A 81 15.67 -23.16 2.22
N TYR A 82 14.78 -22.62 1.39
CA TYR A 82 14.21 -21.28 1.53
C TYR A 82 12.70 -21.33 1.35
N ILE A 83 12.00 -20.55 2.16
CA ILE A 83 10.56 -20.32 2.02
C ILE A 83 10.36 -18.80 1.92
N ASN A 84 9.72 -18.35 0.83
CA ASN A 84 9.51 -16.92 0.56
C ASN A 84 10.83 -16.11 0.59
N GLY A 85 11.95 -16.75 0.14
CA GLY A 85 13.26 -16.12 0.11
C GLY A 85 13.99 -16.06 1.47
N GLN A 86 13.39 -16.57 2.55
CA GLN A 86 14.01 -16.67 3.87
C GLN A 86 14.55 -18.09 4.10
N SER A 87 15.72 -18.21 4.73
CA SER A 87 16.31 -19.50 5.05
C SER A 87 15.40 -20.28 5.99
N ALA A 88 15.05 -21.50 5.61
CA ALA A 88 14.24 -22.41 6.42
C ALA A 88 15.12 -23.40 7.19
N GLN A 89 14.68 -23.79 8.38
CA GLN A 89 15.24 -24.94 9.07
C GLN A 89 14.79 -26.22 8.38
N VAL A 90 15.71 -27.15 8.23
CA VAL A 90 15.46 -28.46 7.63
C VAL A 90 15.61 -29.51 8.72
N THR A 91 14.64 -30.38 8.84
CA THR A 91 14.67 -31.50 9.78
C THR A 91 14.05 -32.74 9.15
N ASP A 92 14.46 -33.92 9.64
CA ASP A 92 13.79 -35.16 9.25
C ASP A 92 12.31 -35.13 9.66
N ALA A 93 11.48 -35.68 8.81
CA ALA A 93 10.10 -35.95 9.11
C ALA A 93 9.85 -37.47 9.13
N GLU A 94 8.78 -37.92 9.76
CA GLU A 94 8.38 -39.31 9.76
C GLU A 94 8.21 -39.84 8.31
N ASP A 95 8.45 -41.13 8.11
CA ASP A 95 8.28 -41.82 6.83
C ASP A 95 9.10 -41.28 5.65
N ASN A 96 10.40 -41.02 5.87
CA ASN A 96 11.34 -40.53 4.86
C ASN A 96 10.97 -39.17 4.23
N GLY A 97 10.24 -38.35 4.93
CA GLY A 97 9.95 -36.97 4.54
C GLY A 97 10.98 -36.02 5.13
N ILE A 98 10.98 -34.78 4.60
CA ILE A 98 11.73 -33.67 5.16
C ILE A 98 10.75 -32.57 5.57
N ALA A 99 10.94 -32.02 6.77
CA ALA A 99 10.19 -30.86 7.25
C ALA A 99 11.01 -29.59 7.04
N LEU A 100 10.44 -28.61 6.36
CA LEU A 100 10.98 -27.26 6.24
C LEU A 100 10.18 -26.34 7.15
N THR A 101 10.89 -25.60 8.00
CA THR A 101 10.25 -24.74 9.01
C THR A 101 10.78 -23.32 8.92
N ILE A 102 9.86 -22.34 9.02
CA ILE A 102 10.20 -20.92 9.11
C ILE A 102 9.29 -20.25 10.15
N GLU A 103 9.84 -19.28 10.87
CA GLU A 103 9.07 -18.47 11.81
C GLU A 103 8.83 -17.07 11.26
N TYR A 104 7.59 -16.61 11.35
CA TYR A 104 7.16 -15.27 11.03
C TYR A 104 6.77 -14.55 12.32
N SER A 105 7.51 -13.49 12.66
CA SER A 105 7.06 -12.56 13.70
C SER A 105 6.18 -11.52 13.02
N LEU A 106 4.88 -11.59 13.28
CA LEU A 106 3.95 -10.57 12.80
C LEU A 106 4.12 -9.33 13.67
N ALA A 107 4.82 -8.34 13.16
CA ALA A 107 4.83 -7.03 13.77
C ALA A 107 3.38 -6.59 13.99
N ILE A 108 3.13 -5.85 15.06
CA ILE A 108 1.84 -5.19 15.27
C ILE A 108 1.62 -4.32 14.03
N SER A 109 0.81 -4.80 13.10
CA SER A 109 0.47 -4.10 11.89
C SER A 109 -1.03 -3.94 11.89
N SER A 110 -1.44 -2.72 12.07
CA SER A 110 -2.84 -2.35 12.02
C SER A 110 -3.37 -2.25 10.59
N GLY A 111 -2.50 -2.23 9.60
CA GLY A 111 -2.90 -1.85 8.25
C GLY A 111 -3.50 -0.44 8.19
N LEU A 112 -3.18 0.27 7.13
CA LEU A 112 -3.82 1.54 6.77
C LEU A 112 -4.52 1.32 5.44
N ARG A 113 -5.79 1.69 5.37
CA ARG A 113 -6.57 1.65 4.13
C ARG A 113 -7.40 2.91 3.99
N GLY A 114 -7.87 3.16 2.79
CA GLY A 114 -8.80 4.26 2.56
C GLY A 114 -9.02 4.52 1.09
N GLN A 115 -9.75 5.59 0.85
CA GLN A 115 -10.07 6.08 -0.48
C GLN A 115 -9.47 7.47 -0.67
N VAL A 116 -8.96 7.71 -1.87
CA VAL A 116 -8.54 9.03 -2.33
C VAL A 116 -9.52 9.48 -3.41
N VAL A 117 -10.28 10.52 -3.13
CA VAL A 117 -11.15 11.17 -4.10
C VAL A 117 -10.37 12.29 -4.79
N SER A 118 -10.40 12.32 -6.11
CA SER A 118 -9.74 13.32 -6.96
C SER A 118 -10.61 13.65 -8.18
N PHE A 119 -10.25 14.67 -8.96
CA PHE A 119 -11.14 15.22 -10.01
C PHE A 119 -10.70 14.89 -11.43
N LEU A 120 -9.42 14.56 -11.65
CA LEU A 120 -8.95 14.08 -12.94
C LEU A 120 -8.81 12.56 -12.90
N LYS A 121 -9.24 11.87 -13.93
CA LYS A 121 -9.09 10.43 -14.08
C LYS A 121 -7.68 10.03 -14.45
N ASP A 122 -7.04 10.87 -15.26
CA ASP A 122 -5.67 10.65 -15.69
C ASP A 122 -4.68 10.86 -14.55
N GLY A 123 -3.64 10.10 -14.58
CA GLY A 123 -2.55 10.15 -13.61
C GLY A 123 -2.78 9.30 -12.37
N ASP A 124 -1.70 8.68 -11.96
CA ASP A 124 -1.67 7.80 -10.82
C ASP A 124 -1.80 8.56 -9.50
N VAL A 125 -2.46 7.95 -8.52
CA VAL A 125 -2.47 8.41 -7.13
C VAL A 125 -1.32 7.71 -6.40
N THR A 126 -0.38 8.49 -5.88
CA THR A 126 0.71 7.98 -5.03
C THR A 126 0.40 8.29 -3.57
N VAL A 127 0.38 7.26 -2.74
CA VAL A 127 0.26 7.39 -1.28
C VAL A 127 1.55 6.89 -0.65
N SER A 128 2.18 7.71 0.19
CA SER A 128 3.47 7.40 0.83
C SER A 128 3.41 7.67 2.32
N LEU A 129 4.06 6.79 3.11
CA LEU A 129 4.21 6.94 4.55
C LEU A 129 5.66 7.24 4.89
N PHE A 130 5.88 8.35 5.59
CA PHE A 130 7.19 8.79 6.06
C PHE A 130 7.29 8.63 7.56
N SER A 131 8.38 8.06 8.06
CA SER A 131 8.70 8.11 9.48
C SER A 131 9.04 9.54 9.90
N GLU A 132 8.89 9.85 11.18
CA GLU A 132 9.19 11.18 11.71
C GLU A 132 10.63 11.60 11.37
N GLY A 133 10.78 12.79 10.79
CA GLY A 133 12.06 13.37 10.40
C GLY A 133 12.70 12.79 9.12
N GLU A 134 12.08 11.81 8.49
CA GLU A 134 12.61 11.21 7.28
C GLU A 134 12.06 11.88 6.01
N SER A 135 12.92 12.04 5.00
CA SER A 135 12.56 12.58 3.69
C SER A 135 12.30 11.50 2.64
N VAL A 136 12.69 10.25 2.94
CA VAL A 136 12.44 9.08 2.08
C VAL A 136 11.25 8.32 2.64
N PRO A 137 10.25 7.97 1.82
CA PRO A 137 9.11 7.22 2.29
C PRO A 137 9.52 5.81 2.71
N LYS A 138 8.99 5.35 3.83
CA LYS A 138 9.18 3.98 4.31
C LYS A 138 8.28 3.01 3.55
N TYR A 139 7.08 3.44 3.22
CA TYR A 139 6.12 2.67 2.42
C TYR A 139 5.53 3.56 1.34
N THR A 140 5.28 2.98 0.17
CA THR A 140 4.64 3.68 -0.94
C THR A 140 3.74 2.71 -1.70
N THR A 141 2.54 3.15 -2.00
CA THR A 141 1.64 2.47 -2.93
C THR A 141 1.23 3.44 -4.04
N VAL A 142 1.10 2.90 -5.24
CA VAL A 142 0.65 3.65 -6.42
C VAL A 142 -0.62 2.99 -6.92
N VAL A 143 -1.69 3.77 -6.96
CA VAL A 143 -2.96 3.34 -7.55
C VAL A 143 -3.04 3.92 -8.95
N PRO A 144 -3.08 3.08 -10.00
CA PRO A 144 -3.18 3.56 -11.38
C PRO A 144 -4.39 4.44 -11.59
N GLY A 145 -4.25 5.44 -12.45
CA GLY A 145 -5.36 6.27 -12.91
C GLY A 145 -6.46 5.42 -13.54
N GLY A 146 -7.70 5.80 -13.34
CA GLY A 146 -8.85 5.08 -13.87
C GLY A 146 -9.07 5.32 -15.36
N SER A 147 -9.82 4.42 -15.99
CA SER A 147 -10.32 4.62 -17.35
C SER A 147 -11.39 5.73 -17.37
N ASP A 148 -11.55 6.39 -18.52
CA ASP A 148 -12.59 7.41 -18.70
C ASP A 148 -14.00 6.75 -18.69
N ASP A 149 -14.71 6.90 -17.60
CA ASP A 149 -16.08 6.41 -17.41
C ASP A 149 -17.14 7.53 -17.48
N GLY A 150 -16.73 8.75 -17.84
CA GLY A 150 -17.59 9.93 -17.90
C GLY A 150 -17.85 10.60 -16.54
N LEU A 151 -17.26 10.12 -15.44
CA LEU A 151 -17.41 10.72 -14.12
C LEU A 151 -16.40 11.87 -13.90
N GLU A 152 -16.83 12.96 -13.32
CA GLU A 152 -15.94 14.08 -12.96
C GLU A 152 -15.04 13.78 -11.78
N LYS A 153 -15.44 12.82 -10.92
CA LYS A 153 -14.69 12.37 -9.74
C LYS A 153 -14.14 10.98 -9.95
N TYR A 154 -12.91 10.79 -9.53
CA TYR A 154 -12.23 9.50 -9.50
C TYR A 154 -11.91 9.11 -8.06
N THR A 155 -12.25 7.89 -7.69
CA THR A 155 -11.93 7.32 -6.37
C THR A 155 -10.90 6.21 -6.54
N ALA A 156 -9.75 6.37 -5.89
CA ALA A 156 -8.69 5.38 -5.82
C ALA A 156 -8.71 4.72 -4.44
N GLU A 157 -8.73 3.39 -4.38
CA GLU A 157 -8.61 2.65 -3.12
C GLU A 157 -7.14 2.31 -2.88
N TYR A 158 -6.66 2.52 -1.65
CA TYR A 158 -5.30 2.20 -1.26
C TYR A 158 -5.27 1.39 0.04
N ALA A 159 -4.22 0.59 0.21
CA ALA A 159 -3.96 -0.13 1.44
C ALA A 159 -2.46 -0.33 1.67
N PHE A 160 -2.04 -0.27 2.93
CA PHE A 160 -0.77 -0.73 3.45
C PHE A 160 -1.04 -1.83 4.46
N THR A 161 -0.70 -3.04 4.11
CA THR A 161 -0.97 -4.23 4.93
C THR A 161 0.24 -4.67 5.75
N ASP A 162 1.42 -4.10 5.43
CA ASP A 162 2.73 -4.42 6.00
C ASP A 162 3.35 -3.26 6.80
N ALA A 163 2.62 -2.15 6.95
CA ALA A 163 3.11 -0.99 7.67
C ALA A 163 3.14 -1.26 9.18
N VAL A 164 4.30 -1.12 9.79
CA VAL A 164 4.52 -1.36 11.22
C VAL A 164 3.82 -0.30 12.07
N ALA A 165 3.38 -0.67 13.28
CA ALA A 165 2.77 0.26 14.23
C ALA A 165 3.74 1.42 14.57
N ALA A 166 3.35 2.63 14.20
CA ALA A 166 4.08 3.88 14.43
C ALA A 166 3.21 5.07 13.99
N THR A 167 3.69 6.27 14.30
CA THR A 167 3.13 7.50 13.73
C THR A 167 3.88 7.84 12.45
N TYR A 168 3.12 8.11 11.39
CA TYR A 168 3.64 8.46 10.06
C TYR A 168 3.05 9.77 9.57
N THR A 169 3.82 10.48 8.78
CA THR A 169 3.28 11.49 7.87
C THR A 169 2.86 10.79 6.59
N MET A 170 1.56 10.73 6.33
CA MET A 170 1.01 10.22 5.09
C MET A 170 0.93 11.35 4.08
N ARG A 171 1.56 11.17 2.93
CA ARG A 171 1.53 12.11 1.81
C ARG A 171 0.79 11.47 0.63
N VAL A 172 -0.17 12.21 0.09
CA VAL A 172 -0.98 11.79 -1.05
C VAL A 172 -0.77 12.76 -2.19
N MET A 173 -0.35 12.24 -3.34
CA MET A 173 -0.02 13.03 -4.50
C MET A 173 -0.75 12.52 -5.75
N LYS A 174 -1.20 13.46 -6.57
CA LYS A 174 -1.71 13.22 -7.92
C LYS A 174 -1.42 14.45 -8.79
N LYS A 175 -1.10 14.23 -10.06
CA LYS A 175 -0.88 15.34 -11.02
C LYS A 175 -2.08 16.29 -11.02
N GLY A 176 -1.83 17.59 -11.04
CA GLY A 176 -2.86 18.63 -11.09
C GLY A 176 -3.57 18.90 -9.75
N HIS A 177 -3.18 18.23 -8.67
CA HIS A 177 -3.79 18.40 -7.34
C HIS A 177 -2.77 18.91 -6.33
N LEU A 178 -3.26 19.59 -5.30
CA LEU A 178 -2.46 19.91 -4.13
C LEU A 178 -2.06 18.61 -3.43
N THR A 179 -0.81 18.56 -2.95
CA THR A 179 -0.34 17.45 -2.13
C THR A 179 -1.06 17.45 -0.79
N GLY A 180 -1.73 16.35 -0.47
CA GLY A 180 -2.31 16.14 0.85
C GLY A 180 -1.28 15.59 1.83
N GLU A 181 -1.15 16.18 3.02
CA GLU A 181 -0.31 15.68 4.11
C GLU A 181 -1.15 15.47 5.37
N TYR A 182 -1.03 14.28 5.96
CA TYR A 182 -1.83 13.85 7.11
C TYR A 182 -0.97 13.09 8.10
N THR A 183 -1.17 13.31 9.38
CA THR A 183 -0.60 12.45 10.42
C THR A 183 -1.51 11.24 10.61
N VAL A 184 -0.96 10.04 10.54
CA VAL A 184 -1.65 8.79 10.82
C VAL A 184 -0.86 7.99 11.84
N THR A 185 -1.54 7.48 12.86
CA THR A 185 -0.93 6.61 13.88
C THR A 185 -1.49 5.22 13.71
N LEU A 186 -0.61 4.29 13.41
CA LEU A 186 -0.93 2.87 13.28
C LEU A 186 -0.65 2.17 14.61
N GLY A 187 -1.58 1.37 15.06
CA GLY A 187 -1.52 0.61 16.31
C GLY A 187 -2.07 -0.81 16.09
N ASP A 188 -2.76 -1.36 17.05
CA ASP A 188 -3.27 -2.73 17.04
C ASP A 188 -4.53 -2.91 16.19
N GLU A 189 -5.21 -1.80 15.85
CA GLU A 189 -6.45 -1.82 15.08
C GLU A 189 -6.24 -1.23 13.69
N PRO A 190 -6.95 -1.74 12.66
CA PRO A 190 -6.90 -1.18 11.32
C PRO A 190 -7.32 0.29 11.30
N VAL A 191 -6.54 1.12 10.63
CA VAL A 191 -6.83 2.55 10.46
C VAL A 191 -7.43 2.78 9.09
N GLU A 192 -8.55 3.49 9.05
CA GLU A 192 -9.15 3.96 7.82
C GLU A 192 -8.95 5.48 7.68
N LYS A 193 -8.35 5.91 6.57
CA LYS A 193 -8.13 7.31 6.26
C LYS A 193 -8.59 7.62 4.85
N ASN A 194 -9.75 8.24 4.73
CA ASN A 194 -10.27 8.74 3.46
C ASN A 194 -9.77 10.17 3.23
N VAL A 195 -9.40 10.48 2.00
CA VAL A 195 -8.79 11.75 1.60
C VAL A 195 -9.49 12.27 0.35
N GLN A 196 -9.74 13.56 0.32
CA GLN A 196 -10.12 14.26 -0.90
C GLN A 196 -8.98 15.21 -1.29
N LEU A 197 -8.43 15.06 -2.48
CA LEU A 197 -7.43 15.96 -3.03
C LEU A 197 -8.10 17.16 -3.66
N ARG A 198 -7.57 18.33 -3.37
CA ARG A 198 -8.00 19.58 -3.97
C ARG A 198 -7.33 19.76 -5.32
N PHE A 199 -8.10 20.07 -6.33
CA PHE A 199 -7.59 20.36 -7.66
C PHE A 199 -6.96 21.77 -7.69
N ILE A 200 -5.79 21.91 -8.32
CA ILE A 200 -5.18 23.22 -8.52
C ILE A 200 -6.09 24.05 -9.43
N GLY A 201 -6.40 25.27 -9.02
CA GLY A 201 -7.36 26.14 -9.70
C GLY A 201 -8.78 26.10 -9.14
N ASP A 202 -9.15 25.07 -8.34
CA ASP A 202 -10.44 24.99 -7.63
C ASP A 202 -10.34 25.77 -6.31
N VAL A 203 -10.53 27.09 -6.41
CA VAL A 203 -10.33 28.01 -5.30
C VAL A 203 -11.46 27.94 -4.28
N ASP A 204 -12.69 27.69 -4.69
CA ASP A 204 -13.86 27.60 -3.82
C ASP A 204 -14.14 26.16 -3.30
N SER A 205 -13.31 25.19 -3.70
CA SER A 205 -13.41 23.77 -3.26
C SER A 205 -14.71 23.07 -3.67
N ASN A 206 -15.32 23.48 -4.78
CA ASN A 206 -16.54 22.86 -5.28
C ASN A 206 -16.28 21.64 -6.18
N GLY A 207 -15.02 21.36 -6.49
CA GLY A 207 -14.57 20.25 -7.32
C GLY A 207 -14.48 20.56 -8.80
N ASN A 208 -14.67 21.81 -9.20
CA ASN A 208 -14.57 22.24 -10.58
C ASN A 208 -13.74 23.52 -10.69
N VAL A 209 -12.98 23.65 -11.75
CA VAL A 209 -12.28 24.89 -12.06
C VAL A 209 -13.10 25.70 -13.04
N THR A 210 -13.61 26.83 -12.59
CA THR A 210 -14.59 27.65 -13.32
C THR A 210 -14.20 29.14 -13.35
N ALA A 211 -14.98 29.95 -14.02
CA ALA A 211 -14.81 31.41 -14.00
C ALA A 211 -15.02 32.01 -12.60
N SER A 212 -15.75 31.33 -11.70
CA SER A 212 -15.92 31.75 -10.30
C SER A 212 -14.60 31.70 -9.54
N ASP A 213 -13.77 30.66 -9.76
CA ASP A 213 -12.47 30.52 -9.16
C ASP A 213 -11.50 31.59 -9.66
N ALA A 214 -11.52 31.85 -10.96
CA ALA A 214 -10.76 32.95 -11.55
C ALA A 214 -11.13 34.30 -10.93
N LEU A 215 -12.44 34.51 -10.64
CA LEU A 215 -12.90 35.74 -10.00
C LEU A 215 -12.40 35.85 -8.54
N LEU A 216 -12.39 34.73 -7.79
CA LEU A 216 -11.84 34.70 -6.42
C LEU A 216 -10.32 35.04 -6.44
N ALA A 217 -9.55 34.42 -7.30
CA ALA A 217 -8.14 34.73 -7.47
C ALA A 217 -7.91 36.20 -7.86
N LEU A 218 -8.73 36.75 -8.77
CA LEU A 218 -8.65 38.17 -9.16
C LEU A 218 -9.03 39.11 -8.00
N GLN A 219 -10.07 38.79 -7.23
CA GLN A 219 -10.42 39.58 -6.06
C GLN A 219 -9.33 39.57 -4.99
N CYS A 220 -8.67 38.42 -4.80
CA CYS A 220 -7.51 38.32 -3.91
C CYS A 220 -6.34 39.16 -4.42
N SER A 221 -6.03 39.12 -5.71
CA SER A 221 -4.92 39.87 -6.31
C SER A 221 -5.07 41.41 -6.14
N VAL A 222 -6.29 41.90 -6.06
CA VAL A 222 -6.61 43.33 -5.80
C VAL A 222 -6.96 43.61 -4.34
N GLN A 223 -6.66 42.67 -3.43
CA GLN A 223 -6.86 42.81 -1.99
C GLN A 223 -8.32 43.04 -1.53
N LYS A 224 -9.30 42.65 -2.32
CA LYS A 224 -10.72 42.69 -1.92
C LYS A 224 -11.08 41.56 -0.98
N ILE A 225 -10.43 40.42 -1.12
CA ILE A 225 -10.54 39.25 -0.23
C ILE A 225 -9.15 38.77 0.13
N ALA A 226 -9.04 37.99 1.22
CA ALA A 226 -7.82 37.28 1.58
C ALA A 226 -8.07 35.78 1.43
N LEU A 227 -7.19 35.07 0.73
CA LEU A 227 -7.16 33.61 0.65
C LEU A 227 -5.97 33.11 1.49
N ALA A 228 -6.13 31.97 2.15
CA ALA A 228 -5.10 31.38 3.00
C ALA A 228 -5.10 29.85 2.90
N GLY A 229 -4.00 29.23 3.32
CA GLY A 229 -3.88 27.77 3.34
C GLY A 229 -4.13 27.16 1.96
N GLU A 230 -5.01 26.16 1.90
CA GLU A 230 -5.32 25.45 0.65
C GLU A 230 -5.99 26.32 -0.41
N GLU A 231 -6.80 27.33 -0.01
CA GLU A 231 -7.40 28.28 -0.95
C GLU A 231 -6.33 29.09 -1.67
N PHE A 232 -5.32 29.57 -0.91
CA PHE A 232 -4.17 30.27 -1.47
C PHE A 232 -3.39 29.37 -2.42
N ALA A 233 -3.07 28.14 -1.97
CA ALA A 233 -2.31 27.18 -2.76
C ALA A 233 -3.05 26.74 -4.04
N ALA A 234 -4.38 26.66 -4.01
CA ALA A 234 -5.18 26.36 -5.18
C ALA A 234 -5.25 27.53 -6.17
N ALA A 235 -5.19 28.77 -5.67
CA ALA A 235 -5.24 29.97 -6.49
C ALA A 235 -3.90 30.40 -7.10
N ASP A 236 -2.76 30.03 -6.49
CA ASP A 236 -1.40 30.22 -6.99
C ASP A 236 -1.06 29.12 -7.98
N VAL A 237 -1.65 29.18 -9.18
CA VAL A 237 -1.56 28.10 -10.17
C VAL A 237 -0.24 28.07 -10.94
N ASN A 238 0.57 29.12 -10.84
CA ASN A 238 1.91 29.19 -11.44
C ASN A 238 3.03 28.89 -10.43
N GLY A 239 2.71 28.72 -9.14
CA GLY A 239 3.64 28.34 -8.07
C GLY A 239 4.66 29.43 -7.70
N ASP A 240 4.40 30.72 -8.02
CA ASP A 240 5.34 31.81 -7.75
C ASP A 240 5.27 32.37 -6.31
N GLY A 241 4.38 31.83 -5.50
CA GLY A 241 4.14 32.20 -4.10
C GLY A 241 3.29 33.46 -3.92
N LYS A 242 2.56 33.88 -4.97
CA LYS A 242 1.67 35.05 -4.94
C LYS A 242 0.43 34.79 -5.77
N ILE A 243 -0.68 35.38 -5.35
CA ILE A 243 -1.89 35.42 -6.17
C ILE A 243 -1.94 36.72 -6.95
N SER A 244 -1.90 36.67 -8.23
CA SER A 244 -1.85 37.79 -9.16
C SER A 244 -2.95 37.72 -10.24
N ALA A 245 -3.05 38.74 -11.09
CA ALA A 245 -3.93 38.69 -12.24
C ALA A 245 -3.51 37.62 -13.26
N THR A 246 -2.23 37.15 -13.23
CA THR A 246 -1.73 36.06 -14.07
C THR A 246 -2.39 34.75 -13.69
N ASP A 247 -2.50 34.45 -12.41
CA ASP A 247 -3.15 33.24 -11.91
C ASP A 247 -4.62 33.23 -12.25
N ALA A 248 -5.31 34.35 -12.02
CA ALA A 248 -6.71 34.50 -12.40
C ALA A 248 -6.93 34.27 -13.91
N LEU A 249 -6.01 34.76 -14.75
CA LEU A 249 -6.05 34.55 -16.20
C LEU A 249 -5.83 33.07 -16.56
N LEU A 250 -4.85 32.42 -15.93
CA LEU A 250 -4.58 30.99 -16.16
C LEU A 250 -5.78 30.12 -15.74
N ILE A 251 -6.36 30.39 -14.58
CA ILE A 251 -7.58 29.67 -14.11
C ILE A 251 -8.71 29.89 -15.13
N LEU A 252 -8.93 31.10 -15.61
CA LEU A 252 -9.95 31.38 -16.61
C LEU A 252 -9.67 30.67 -17.94
N GLN A 253 -8.42 30.64 -18.40
CA GLN A 253 -8.03 29.92 -19.62
C GLN A 253 -8.29 28.42 -19.50
N TYR A 254 -7.99 27.83 -18.35
CA TYR A 254 -8.30 26.44 -18.06
C TYR A 254 -9.82 26.21 -18.07
N ALA A 255 -10.57 27.05 -17.37
CA ALA A 255 -12.04 26.95 -17.27
C ALA A 255 -12.76 27.00 -18.63
N VAL A 256 -12.16 27.68 -19.62
CA VAL A 256 -12.73 27.78 -20.99
C VAL A 256 -12.04 26.82 -21.99
N GLY A 257 -11.22 25.90 -21.53
CA GLY A 257 -10.54 24.89 -22.36
C GLY A 257 -9.49 25.44 -23.31
N LYS A 258 -8.85 26.58 -23.00
CA LYS A 258 -7.73 27.12 -23.77
C LYS A 258 -6.38 26.51 -23.39
N ILE A 259 -6.27 26.00 -22.18
CA ILE A 259 -5.14 25.21 -21.68
C ILE A 259 -5.71 23.98 -20.98
N ASP A 260 -4.97 22.87 -21.03
CA ASP A 260 -5.38 21.59 -20.44
C ASP A 260 -4.68 21.33 -19.09
N GLU A 261 -3.64 22.09 -18.78
CA GLU A 261 -2.90 22.00 -17.52
C GLU A 261 -2.27 23.33 -17.13
N PHE A 262 -1.99 23.50 -15.84
CA PHE A 262 -1.21 24.62 -15.33
C PHE A 262 0.29 24.29 -15.42
N SER A 263 1.09 25.26 -15.90
CA SER A 263 2.55 25.17 -15.90
C SER A 263 3.06 25.73 -14.58
N ALA A 264 3.41 24.85 -13.63
CA ALA A 264 4.11 25.22 -12.40
C ALA A 264 5.62 25.13 -12.61
#